data_d79e0498d0b65e86ef6ee0be7b0601c5
#
_entry.id   d79e0498d0b65e86ef6ee0be7b0601c5
#
_cell.length_a   1.000
_cell.length_b   1.000
_cell.length_c   1.000
_cell.angle_alpha   90.00
_cell.angle_beta   90.00
_cell.angle_gamma   90.00
#
_symmetry.space_group_name_H-M   'P 1'
#
loop_
_entity.id
_entity.type
_entity.pdbx_description
1 polymer ?
#
loop_
_entity_poly.entity_id
_entity_poly.type
_entity_poly.pdbx_seq_one_letter_code
_entity_poly.pdbx_strand_id
1 'polypeptide(L)'
;MTYSSQRMAGTVLLVGLTQFILLLQIAEDLYPNYSTSQNYISDLGATCKFPSGTCTIVQPSSFIFNSSIIILGSLVVISAYYLQRAFTKKVFSLFILLAGLGAIGVGLFPETTGIIHLVAAFITFIFMGLTALMSYRIVRSPLNYVSIILGVLTLVTLLLFTTGNNFELGVGGMERMIVYPMLVWGLAFAGFLLNRFPEVVS
;
A
#
# COMPACT_ATOMS: atom_id res chain seq x y z
N MET A 1 21.79 -3.92 -17.85
CA MET A 1 20.88 -3.83 -16.68
C MET A 1 21.68 -3.53 -15.46
N THR A 2 21.38 -2.50 -14.72
CA THR A 2 22.22 -2.20 -13.58
C THR A 2 21.62 -2.86 -12.35
N TYR A 3 22.27 -3.92 -11.87
CA TYR A 3 22.08 -4.57 -10.58
C TYR A 3 21.91 -3.52 -9.45
N SER A 4 22.62 -2.40 -9.56
CA SER A 4 22.47 -1.23 -8.69
C SER A 4 21.03 -0.70 -8.65
N SER A 5 20.35 -0.54 -9.80
CA SER A 5 18.97 -0.01 -9.83
C SER A 5 17.97 -0.97 -9.19
N GLN A 6 18.11 -2.29 -9.40
CA GLN A 6 17.26 -3.29 -8.77
C GLN A 6 17.39 -3.24 -7.23
N ARG A 7 18.62 -3.21 -6.72
CA ARG A 7 18.87 -3.11 -5.28
C ARG A 7 18.35 -1.81 -4.69
N MET A 8 18.57 -0.68 -5.37
CA MET A 8 18.03 0.61 -4.93
C MET A 8 16.52 0.59 -4.84
N ALA A 9 15.83 0.03 -5.84
CA ALA A 9 14.38 -0.14 -5.81
C ALA A 9 13.93 -0.96 -4.60
N GLY A 10 14.59 -2.11 -4.35
CA GLY A 10 14.30 -2.96 -3.20
C GLY A 10 14.56 -2.28 -1.86
N THR A 11 15.67 -1.56 -1.74
CA THR A 11 16.03 -0.86 -0.51
C THR A 11 15.01 0.22 -0.15
N VAL A 12 14.68 1.11 -1.10
CA VAL A 12 13.74 2.20 -0.80
C VAL A 12 12.33 1.67 -0.54
N LEU A 13 11.92 0.62 -1.24
CA LEU A 13 10.63 -0.03 -1.00
C LEU A 13 10.58 -0.67 0.38
N LEU A 14 11.64 -1.40 0.78
CA LEU A 14 11.73 -2.01 2.11
C LEU A 14 11.66 -0.97 3.22
N VAL A 15 12.43 0.11 3.11
CA VAL A 15 12.43 1.22 4.08
C VAL A 15 11.05 1.86 4.17
N GLY A 16 10.42 2.15 3.02
CA GLY A 16 9.09 2.75 2.97
C GLY A 16 8.02 1.90 3.64
N LEU A 17 7.98 0.61 3.33
CA LEU A 17 7.01 -0.33 3.90
C LEU A 17 7.24 -0.54 5.39
N THR A 18 8.49 -0.72 5.81
CA THR A 18 8.83 -0.96 7.22
C THR A 18 8.46 0.24 8.08
N GLN A 19 8.85 1.46 7.67
CA GLN A 19 8.50 2.66 8.43
C GLN A 19 6.99 2.85 8.51
N PHE A 20 6.24 2.61 7.42
CA PHE A 20 4.79 2.76 7.42
C PHE A 20 4.13 1.77 8.38
N ILE A 21 4.52 0.49 8.37
CA ILE A 21 3.95 -0.53 9.26
C ILE A 21 4.19 -0.17 10.73
N LEU A 22 5.42 0.26 11.07
CA LEU A 22 5.74 0.64 12.45
C LEU A 22 5.01 1.91 12.90
N LEU A 23 4.95 2.93 12.04
CA LEU A 23 4.27 4.18 12.37
C LEU A 23 2.75 4.04 12.33
N LEU A 24 2.19 3.13 11.51
CA LEU A 24 0.78 2.76 11.56
C LEU A 24 0.40 2.22 12.93
N GLN A 25 1.19 1.28 13.48
CA GLN A 25 0.95 0.73 14.81
C GLN A 25 1.00 1.82 15.89
N ILE A 26 1.97 2.72 15.83
CA ILE A 26 2.07 3.85 16.77
C ILE A 26 0.86 4.79 16.64
N ALA A 27 0.41 5.05 15.41
CA ALA A 27 -0.76 5.91 15.19
C ALA A 27 -2.04 5.27 15.75
N GLU A 28 -2.21 3.95 15.61
CA GLU A 28 -3.33 3.19 16.20
C GLU A 28 -3.31 3.27 17.73
N ASP A 29 -2.17 3.07 18.37
CA ASP A 29 -2.03 3.13 19.84
C ASP A 29 -2.30 4.53 20.41
N LEU A 30 -1.98 5.57 19.64
CA LEU A 30 -2.18 6.97 20.05
C LEU A 30 -3.60 7.51 19.75
N TYR A 31 -4.42 6.74 19.07
CA TYR A 31 -5.80 7.14 18.76
C TYR A 31 -6.76 6.60 19.84
N PRO A 32 -7.42 7.47 20.66
CA PRO A 32 -8.28 7.03 21.74
C PRO A 32 -9.45 6.17 21.24
N ASN A 33 -9.66 5.01 21.88
CA ASN A 33 -10.72 4.06 21.56
C ASN A 33 -10.69 3.56 20.10
N TYR A 34 -9.53 3.51 19.48
CA TYR A 34 -9.41 2.94 18.15
C TYR A 34 -9.74 1.44 18.15
N SER A 35 -10.57 1.05 17.20
CA SER A 35 -10.97 -0.35 17.00
C SER A 35 -10.60 -0.79 15.59
N THR A 36 -9.74 -1.78 15.47
CA THR A 36 -9.29 -2.30 14.16
C THR A 36 -10.42 -2.90 13.32
N SER A 37 -11.55 -3.26 13.93
CA SER A 37 -12.73 -3.75 13.21
C SER A 37 -13.70 -2.61 12.85
N GLN A 38 -13.81 -1.57 13.65
CA GLN A 38 -14.80 -0.51 13.47
C GLN A 38 -14.24 0.73 12.78
N ASN A 39 -12.94 1.00 12.94
CA ASN A 39 -12.29 2.16 12.35
C ASN A 39 -11.51 1.77 11.09
N TYR A 40 -11.66 2.59 10.06
CA TYR A 40 -10.78 2.53 8.89
C TYR A 40 -9.32 2.81 9.29
N ILE A 41 -8.38 2.33 8.49
CA ILE A 41 -6.98 2.74 8.61
C ILE A 41 -6.87 4.25 8.34
N SER A 42 -7.65 4.75 7.37
CA SER A 42 -7.69 6.18 7.01
C SER A 42 -8.28 7.07 8.10
N ASP A 43 -9.10 6.53 9.03
CA ASP A 43 -9.59 7.25 10.20
C ASP A 43 -8.45 7.84 11.06
N LEU A 44 -7.28 7.20 11.04
CA LEU A 44 -6.10 7.71 11.72
C LEU A 44 -5.66 9.08 11.19
N GLY A 45 -5.88 9.34 9.91
CA GLY A 45 -5.62 10.64 9.29
C GLY A 45 -6.69 11.69 9.60
N ALA A 46 -7.94 11.29 9.53
CA ALA A 46 -9.13 12.05 9.92
C ALA A 46 -10.35 11.12 9.86
N THR A 47 -11.23 11.19 10.84
CA THR A 47 -12.48 10.44 10.87
C THR A 47 -13.65 11.34 10.54
N CYS A 48 -14.44 11.02 9.51
CA CYS A 48 -15.62 11.78 9.12
C CYS A 48 -16.89 10.95 9.30
N LYS A 49 -17.88 11.46 10.05
CA LYS A 49 -19.16 10.79 10.28
C LYS A 49 -20.19 11.24 9.25
N PHE A 50 -20.73 10.32 8.47
CA PHE A 50 -21.85 10.56 7.56
C PHE A 50 -23.18 10.10 8.19
N PRO A 51 -24.31 10.81 8.01
CA PRO A 51 -24.51 12.01 7.16
C PRO A 51 -24.22 13.35 7.85
N SER A 52 -23.77 13.39 9.11
CA SER A 52 -23.60 14.64 9.87
C SER A 52 -22.54 15.58 9.30
N GLY A 53 -21.61 15.08 8.49
CA GLY A 53 -20.50 15.85 7.92
C GLY A 53 -19.44 16.31 8.94
N THR A 54 -19.54 15.86 10.20
CA THR A 54 -18.56 16.19 11.25
C THR A 54 -17.31 15.37 11.09
N CYS A 55 -16.16 16.04 10.99
CA CYS A 55 -14.85 15.39 10.94
C CYS A 55 -14.06 15.66 12.22
N THR A 56 -13.36 14.66 12.71
CA THR A 56 -12.48 14.71 13.88
C THR A 56 -11.07 14.39 13.47
N ILE A 57 -10.11 15.20 13.92
CA ILE A 57 -8.67 14.99 13.71
C ILE A 57 -8.05 14.77 15.08
N VAL A 58 -7.49 13.58 15.31
CA VAL A 58 -6.86 13.20 16.58
C VAL A 58 -5.35 13.34 16.46
N GLN A 59 -4.76 14.25 17.23
CA GLN A 59 -3.31 14.42 17.29
C GLN A 59 -2.71 13.68 18.49
N PRO A 60 -1.50 13.09 18.38
CA PRO A 60 -0.58 13.12 17.22
C PRO A 60 -0.82 12.03 16.17
N SER A 61 -1.82 11.15 16.36
CA SER A 61 -2.12 10.02 15.44
C SER A 61 -2.21 10.48 13.98
N SER A 62 -2.99 11.54 13.72
CA SER A 62 -3.19 12.07 12.38
C SER A 62 -1.90 12.55 11.71
N PHE A 63 -1.05 13.25 12.44
CA PHE A 63 0.24 13.69 11.91
C PHE A 63 1.14 12.49 11.56
N ILE A 64 1.21 11.50 12.46
CA ILE A 64 2.05 10.30 12.27
C ILE A 64 1.56 9.50 11.05
N PHE A 65 0.26 9.21 10.98
CA PHE A 65 -0.31 8.45 9.88
C PHE A 65 -0.12 9.14 8.53
N ASN A 66 -0.57 10.39 8.42
CA ASN A 66 -0.52 11.13 7.16
C ASN A 66 0.94 11.32 6.68
N SER A 67 1.86 11.65 7.59
CA SER A 67 3.29 11.76 7.24
C SER A 67 3.87 10.43 6.80
N SER A 68 3.54 9.33 7.50
CA SER A 68 4.09 8.00 7.19
C SER A 68 3.65 7.49 5.83
N ILE A 69 2.38 7.71 5.43
CA ILE A 69 1.87 7.26 4.14
C ILE A 69 2.38 8.14 2.99
N ILE A 70 2.61 9.45 3.22
CA ILE A 70 3.27 10.32 2.24
C ILE A 70 4.72 9.85 2.00
N ILE A 71 5.46 9.53 3.07
CA ILE A 71 6.81 8.99 2.96
C ILE A 71 6.80 7.65 2.22
N LEU A 72 5.89 6.73 2.58
CA LEU A 72 5.73 5.46 1.88
C LEU A 72 5.49 5.69 0.39
N GLY A 73 4.49 6.49 0.04
CA GLY A 73 4.14 6.78 -1.36
C GLY A 73 5.31 7.39 -2.13
N SER A 74 6.05 8.31 -1.51
CA SER A 74 7.26 8.92 -2.12
C SER A 74 8.35 7.89 -2.39
N LEU A 75 8.61 6.97 -1.45
CA LEU A 75 9.59 5.91 -1.63
C LEU A 75 9.12 4.86 -2.66
N VAL A 76 7.81 4.60 -2.76
CA VAL A 76 7.22 3.76 -3.82
C VAL A 76 7.42 4.41 -5.19
N VAL A 77 7.21 5.72 -5.34
CA VAL A 77 7.49 6.47 -6.58
C VAL A 77 8.97 6.40 -6.95
N ILE A 78 9.87 6.59 -5.99
CA ILE A 78 11.32 6.45 -6.21
C ILE A 78 11.66 5.01 -6.63
N SER A 79 11.05 4.01 -5.99
CA SER A 79 11.21 2.61 -6.37
C SER A 79 10.76 2.35 -7.82
N ALA A 80 9.60 2.91 -8.23
CA ALA A 80 9.11 2.79 -9.60
C ALA A 80 10.12 3.33 -10.63
N TYR A 81 10.76 4.45 -10.34
CA TYR A 81 11.82 5.01 -11.20
C TYR A 81 13.01 4.05 -11.38
N TYR A 82 13.50 3.44 -10.28
CA TYR A 82 14.58 2.47 -10.36
C TYR A 82 14.15 1.16 -11.03
N LEU A 83 12.91 0.70 -10.81
CA LEU A 83 12.36 -0.47 -11.47
C LEU A 83 12.22 -0.28 -12.98
N GLN A 84 11.85 0.94 -13.42
CA GLN A 84 11.82 1.28 -14.84
C GLN A 84 13.20 1.14 -15.51
N ARG A 85 14.26 1.39 -14.75
CA ARG A 85 15.65 1.22 -15.23
C ARG A 85 16.14 -0.23 -15.16
N ALA A 86 15.60 -0.99 -14.21
CA ALA A 86 15.98 -2.38 -13.98
C ALA A 86 15.24 -3.37 -14.90
N PHE A 87 13.97 -3.10 -15.20
CA PHE A 87 13.11 -3.98 -15.98
C PHE A 87 12.64 -3.33 -17.27
N THR A 88 12.49 -4.13 -18.33
CA THR A 88 11.97 -3.66 -19.62
C THR A 88 10.45 -3.47 -19.62
N LYS A 89 9.74 -3.97 -18.59
CA LYS A 89 8.28 -3.95 -18.49
C LYS A 89 7.78 -2.61 -17.95
N LYS A 90 7.61 -1.63 -18.82
CA LYS A 90 7.19 -0.26 -18.47
C LYS A 90 5.84 -0.21 -17.74
N VAL A 91 4.88 -1.07 -18.12
CA VAL A 91 3.53 -1.10 -17.49
C VAL A 91 3.61 -1.48 -16.01
N PHE A 92 4.50 -2.41 -15.63
CA PHE A 92 4.71 -2.79 -14.24
C PHE A 92 5.19 -1.60 -13.39
N SER A 93 6.20 -0.88 -13.90
CA SER A 93 6.72 0.33 -13.21
C SER A 93 5.68 1.46 -13.16
N LEU A 94 4.85 1.59 -14.20
CA LEU A 94 3.75 2.56 -14.21
C LEU A 94 2.72 2.26 -13.11
N PHE A 95 2.35 0.99 -12.91
CA PHE A 95 1.38 0.63 -11.87
C PHE A 95 1.92 0.92 -10.47
N ILE A 96 3.19 0.63 -10.20
CA ILE A 96 3.84 1.00 -8.94
C ILE A 96 3.87 2.52 -8.77
N LEU A 97 4.17 3.28 -9.83
CA LEU A 97 4.14 4.74 -9.81
C LEU A 97 2.76 5.27 -9.42
N LEU A 98 1.71 4.78 -10.08
CA LEU A 98 0.33 5.21 -9.81
C LEU A 98 -0.09 4.87 -8.37
N ALA A 99 0.27 3.68 -7.89
CA ALA A 99 0.00 3.30 -6.50
C ALA A 99 0.71 4.22 -5.50
N GLY A 100 1.98 4.58 -5.77
CA GLY A 100 2.73 5.52 -4.93
C GLY A 100 2.14 6.93 -4.93
N LEU A 101 1.73 7.42 -6.10
CA LEU A 101 1.04 8.73 -6.21
C LEU A 101 -0.31 8.71 -5.47
N GLY A 102 -1.07 7.62 -5.57
CA GLY A 102 -2.29 7.43 -4.79
C GLY A 102 -2.03 7.49 -3.29
N ALA A 103 -1.01 6.78 -2.80
CA ALA A 103 -0.64 6.78 -1.38
C ALA A 103 -0.21 8.17 -0.88
N ILE A 104 0.53 8.94 -1.69
CA ILE A 104 0.80 10.36 -1.39
C ILE A 104 -0.52 11.13 -1.29
N GLY A 105 -1.43 10.89 -2.23
CA GLY A 105 -2.75 11.53 -2.25
C GLY A 105 -3.57 11.22 -1.00
N VAL A 106 -3.57 9.98 -0.51
CA VAL A 106 -4.26 9.60 0.74
C VAL A 106 -3.78 10.45 1.93
N GLY A 107 -2.47 10.63 2.07
CA GLY A 107 -1.91 11.41 3.18
C GLY A 107 -2.06 12.92 3.03
N LEU A 108 -2.02 13.45 1.79
CA LEU A 108 -2.21 14.88 1.53
C LEU A 108 -3.67 15.31 1.59
N PHE A 109 -4.58 14.41 1.27
CA PHE A 109 -6.02 14.62 1.23
C PHE A 109 -6.72 13.64 2.19
N PRO A 110 -6.72 13.91 3.51
CA PRO A 110 -7.42 13.08 4.49
C PRO A 110 -8.93 13.00 4.20
N GLU A 111 -9.67 12.18 4.93
CA GLU A 111 -11.13 11.98 4.74
C GLU A 111 -11.95 13.28 4.74
N THR A 112 -11.44 14.35 5.38
CA THR A 112 -12.04 15.69 5.33
C THR A 112 -12.22 16.23 3.92
N THR A 113 -11.46 15.72 2.94
CA THR A 113 -11.56 16.13 1.53
C THR A 113 -12.55 15.29 0.72
N GLY A 114 -13.22 14.30 1.36
CA GLY A 114 -14.28 13.50 0.76
C GLY A 114 -13.84 12.72 -0.47
N ILE A 115 -14.41 13.05 -1.64
CA ILE A 115 -14.18 12.28 -2.89
C ILE A 115 -12.71 12.24 -3.33
N ILE A 116 -11.92 13.27 -3.02
CA ILE A 116 -10.50 13.31 -3.41
C ILE A 116 -9.73 12.21 -2.67
N HIS A 117 -9.99 12.07 -1.35
CA HIS A 117 -9.44 10.98 -0.55
C HIS A 117 -9.82 9.61 -1.12
N LEU A 118 -11.11 9.42 -1.40
CA LEU A 118 -11.64 8.17 -1.93
C LEU A 118 -10.95 7.78 -3.25
N VAL A 119 -10.81 8.72 -4.18
CA VAL A 119 -10.13 8.49 -5.46
C VAL A 119 -8.67 8.11 -5.24
N ALA A 120 -7.95 8.81 -4.34
CA ALA A 120 -6.56 8.50 -4.01
C ALA A 120 -6.40 7.09 -3.43
N ALA A 121 -7.29 6.69 -2.50
CA ALA A 121 -7.30 5.36 -1.91
C ALA A 121 -7.57 4.27 -2.97
N PHE A 122 -8.58 4.46 -3.83
CA PHE A 122 -8.87 3.51 -4.91
C PHE A 122 -7.72 3.36 -5.91
N ILE A 123 -7.06 4.44 -6.28
CA ILE A 123 -5.86 4.40 -7.12
C ILE A 123 -4.80 3.53 -6.44
N THR A 124 -4.52 3.77 -5.16
CA THR A 124 -3.55 2.98 -4.40
C THR A 124 -3.90 1.50 -4.42
N PHE A 125 -5.10 1.14 -4.02
CA PHE A 125 -5.54 -0.25 -3.84
C PHE A 125 -5.59 -1.03 -5.16
N ILE A 126 -6.15 -0.44 -6.20
CA ILE A 126 -6.26 -1.09 -7.52
C ILE A 126 -4.86 -1.33 -8.09
N PHE A 127 -4.02 -0.30 -8.15
CA PHE A 127 -2.73 -0.43 -8.80
C PHE A 127 -1.74 -1.30 -8.02
N MET A 128 -1.80 -1.33 -6.68
CA MET A 128 -1.01 -2.27 -5.90
C MET A 128 -1.46 -3.72 -6.12
N GLY A 129 -2.77 -4.00 -6.08
CA GLY A 129 -3.30 -5.33 -6.36
C GLY A 129 -2.92 -5.83 -7.76
N LEU A 130 -3.07 -4.98 -8.79
CA LEU A 130 -2.65 -5.29 -10.16
C LEU A 130 -1.14 -5.50 -10.27
N THR A 131 -0.34 -4.71 -9.55
CA THR A 131 1.12 -4.87 -9.52
C THR A 131 1.51 -6.23 -8.93
N ALA A 132 0.87 -6.64 -7.82
CA ALA A 132 1.10 -7.95 -7.24
C ALA A 132 0.81 -9.07 -8.24
N LEU A 133 -0.31 -9.01 -8.96
CA LEU A 133 -0.65 -9.98 -10.02
C LEU A 133 0.39 -9.99 -11.15
N MET A 134 0.78 -8.81 -11.64
CA MET A 134 1.76 -8.71 -12.73
C MET A 134 3.14 -9.22 -12.33
N SER A 135 3.50 -9.15 -11.05
CA SER A 135 4.78 -9.62 -10.54
C SER A 135 4.98 -11.12 -10.70
N TYR A 136 3.91 -11.92 -10.89
CA TYR A 136 3.99 -13.36 -11.19
C TYR A 136 5.00 -13.71 -12.28
N ARG A 137 5.12 -12.85 -13.31
CA ARG A 137 6.05 -13.04 -14.43
C ARG A 137 7.46 -12.49 -14.19
N ILE A 138 7.71 -11.94 -13.00
CA ILE A 138 8.97 -11.29 -12.63
C ILE A 138 9.67 -12.07 -11.53
N VAL A 139 8.90 -12.48 -10.51
CA VAL A 139 9.43 -13.20 -9.36
C VAL A 139 9.42 -14.71 -9.59
N ARG A 140 10.26 -15.45 -8.85
CA ARG A 140 10.38 -16.91 -8.96
C ARG A 140 9.48 -17.62 -7.95
N SER A 141 9.20 -18.90 -8.23
CA SER A 141 8.52 -19.79 -7.26
C SER A 141 9.32 -19.87 -5.94
N PRO A 142 8.63 -19.89 -4.79
CA PRO A 142 7.17 -19.89 -4.61
C PRO A 142 6.51 -18.50 -4.60
N LEU A 143 7.29 -17.41 -4.59
CA LEU A 143 6.80 -16.05 -4.44
C LEU A 143 5.83 -15.61 -5.55
N ASN A 144 5.97 -16.16 -6.76
CA ASN A 144 5.05 -15.89 -7.86
C ASN A 144 3.61 -16.31 -7.53
N TYR A 145 3.39 -17.50 -6.95
CA TYR A 145 2.05 -17.95 -6.53
C TYR A 145 1.51 -17.13 -5.37
N VAL A 146 2.37 -16.80 -4.39
CA VAL A 146 2.01 -15.91 -3.27
C VAL A 146 1.58 -14.54 -3.81
N SER A 147 2.26 -14.00 -4.81
CA SER A 147 1.91 -12.73 -5.45
C SER A 147 0.51 -12.75 -6.09
N ILE A 148 0.14 -13.86 -6.77
CA ILE A 148 -1.21 -14.03 -7.31
C ILE A 148 -2.24 -14.04 -6.17
N ILE A 149 -2.01 -14.87 -5.14
CA ILE A 149 -2.95 -15.01 -4.02
C ILE A 149 -3.19 -13.65 -3.35
N LEU A 150 -2.12 -12.93 -3.02
CA LEU A 150 -2.22 -11.64 -2.33
C LEU A 150 -2.85 -10.57 -3.24
N GLY A 151 -2.51 -10.54 -4.53
CA GLY A 151 -3.12 -9.63 -5.49
C GLY A 151 -4.62 -9.89 -5.71
N VAL A 152 -5.02 -11.16 -5.86
CA VAL A 152 -6.44 -11.55 -5.97
C VAL A 152 -7.17 -11.20 -4.68
N LEU A 153 -6.61 -11.52 -3.51
CA LEU A 153 -7.22 -11.22 -2.22
C LEU A 153 -7.48 -9.72 -2.09
N THR A 154 -6.49 -8.87 -2.39
CA THR A 154 -6.64 -7.42 -2.38
C THR A 154 -7.80 -6.95 -3.28
N LEU A 155 -7.81 -7.37 -4.55
CA LEU A 155 -8.80 -6.87 -5.53
C LEU A 155 -10.21 -7.42 -5.26
N VAL A 156 -10.33 -8.67 -4.86
CA VAL A 156 -11.63 -9.28 -4.50
C VAL A 156 -12.17 -8.61 -3.25
N THR A 157 -11.34 -8.41 -2.23
CA THR A 157 -11.78 -7.72 -1.00
C THR A 157 -12.15 -6.27 -1.28
N LEU A 158 -11.41 -5.57 -2.14
CA LEU A 158 -11.76 -4.21 -2.57
C LEU A 158 -13.13 -4.19 -3.25
N LEU A 159 -13.42 -5.14 -4.14
CA LEU A 159 -14.73 -5.26 -4.78
C LEU A 159 -15.84 -5.50 -3.76
N LEU A 160 -15.65 -6.44 -2.83
CA LEU A 160 -16.61 -6.73 -1.78
C LEU A 160 -16.83 -5.54 -0.84
N PHE A 161 -15.77 -4.82 -0.50
CA PHE A 161 -15.83 -3.60 0.29
C PHE A 161 -16.74 -2.53 -0.35
N THR A 162 -16.70 -2.37 -1.68
CA THR A 162 -17.57 -1.42 -2.38
C THR A 162 -19.05 -1.81 -2.35
N THR A 163 -19.39 -3.09 -2.09
CA THR A 163 -20.77 -3.54 -1.94
C THR A 163 -21.36 -3.30 -0.54
N GLY A 164 -20.54 -2.80 0.41
CA GLY A 164 -20.93 -2.59 1.79
C GLY A 164 -21.02 -3.88 2.63
N ASN A 165 -20.61 -5.03 2.09
CA ASN A 165 -20.62 -6.27 2.84
C ASN A 165 -19.33 -6.42 3.66
N ASN A 166 -19.46 -6.40 4.97
CA ASN A 166 -18.33 -6.41 5.91
C ASN A 166 -18.01 -7.81 6.48
N PHE A 167 -18.75 -8.86 6.14
CA PHE A 167 -18.51 -10.26 6.56
C PHE A 167 -18.15 -10.42 8.05
N GLU A 168 -18.83 -9.69 8.94
CA GLU A 168 -18.56 -9.65 10.39
C GLU A 168 -17.16 -9.12 10.79
N LEU A 169 -16.30 -8.80 9.83
CA LEU A 169 -14.98 -8.20 10.09
C LEU A 169 -15.06 -6.73 10.51
N GLY A 170 -16.19 -6.09 10.20
CA GLY A 170 -16.35 -4.64 10.30
C GLY A 170 -15.67 -3.88 9.16
N VAL A 171 -15.95 -2.60 9.07
CA VAL A 171 -15.40 -1.76 7.98
C VAL A 171 -13.86 -1.67 8.03
N GLY A 172 -13.31 -1.54 9.21
CA GLY A 172 -11.87 -1.48 9.41
C GLY A 172 -11.17 -2.80 9.13
N GLY A 173 -11.80 -3.93 9.48
CA GLY A 173 -11.30 -5.25 9.15
C GLY A 173 -11.26 -5.48 7.65
N MET A 174 -12.30 -5.06 6.93
CA MET A 174 -12.35 -5.16 5.47
C MET A 174 -11.25 -4.32 4.80
N GLU A 175 -11.03 -3.09 5.25
CA GLU A 175 -9.93 -2.28 4.70
C GLU A 175 -8.56 -2.91 4.96
N ARG A 176 -8.35 -3.53 6.13
CA ARG A 176 -7.11 -4.27 6.44
C ARG A 176 -6.93 -5.49 5.53
N MET A 177 -8.01 -6.16 5.16
CA MET A 177 -7.95 -7.26 4.19
C MET A 177 -7.60 -6.79 2.76
N ILE A 178 -7.72 -5.49 2.47
CA ILE A 178 -7.17 -4.87 1.24
C ILE A 178 -5.71 -4.51 1.44
N VAL A 179 -5.38 -3.81 2.54
CA VAL A 179 -4.07 -3.19 2.77
C VAL A 179 -2.99 -4.20 3.15
N TYR A 180 -3.27 -5.11 4.09
CA TYR A 180 -2.23 -6.02 4.61
C TYR A 180 -1.68 -7.00 3.57
N PRO A 181 -2.48 -7.60 2.67
CA PRO A 181 -1.92 -8.40 1.58
C PRO A 181 -0.94 -7.61 0.70
N MET A 182 -1.21 -6.33 0.44
CA MET A 182 -0.31 -5.46 -0.33
C MET A 182 0.99 -5.19 0.42
N LEU A 183 0.93 -4.91 1.73
CA LEU A 183 2.13 -4.69 2.55
C LEU A 183 3.00 -5.95 2.62
N VAL A 184 2.39 -7.12 2.84
CA VAL A 184 3.10 -8.41 2.86
C VAL A 184 3.74 -8.71 1.50
N TRP A 185 2.98 -8.53 0.41
CA TRP A 185 3.52 -8.69 -0.93
C TRP A 185 4.68 -7.73 -1.18
N GLY A 186 4.53 -6.47 -0.81
CA GLY A 186 5.54 -5.44 -1.03
C GLY A 186 6.85 -5.74 -0.29
N LEU A 187 6.79 -6.20 0.97
CA LEU A 187 7.96 -6.64 1.73
C LEU A 187 8.66 -7.84 1.08
N ALA A 188 7.88 -8.84 0.67
CA ALA A 188 8.41 -10.02 -0.01
C ALA A 188 9.05 -9.66 -1.36
N PHE A 189 8.42 -8.76 -2.12
CA PHE A 189 8.95 -8.26 -3.39
C PHE A 189 10.21 -7.41 -3.19
N ALA A 190 10.26 -6.56 -2.16
CA ALA A 190 11.47 -5.82 -1.80
C ALA A 190 12.63 -6.77 -1.47
N GLY A 191 12.38 -7.81 -0.68
CA GLY A 191 13.35 -8.86 -0.37
C GLY A 191 13.85 -9.59 -1.62
N PHE A 192 12.96 -9.90 -2.57
CA PHE A 192 13.34 -10.47 -3.87
C PHE A 192 14.26 -9.53 -4.65
N LEU A 193 13.99 -8.23 -4.68
CA LEU A 193 14.82 -7.25 -5.40
C LEU A 193 16.21 -7.10 -4.79
N LEU A 194 16.36 -7.32 -3.48
CA LEU A 194 17.63 -7.22 -2.76
C LEU A 194 18.54 -8.45 -2.99
N ASN A 195 17.97 -9.59 -3.34
CA ASN A 195 18.72 -10.83 -3.51
C ASN A 195 19.59 -10.80 -4.78
N ARG A 196 20.84 -11.25 -4.64
CA ARG A 196 21.68 -11.57 -5.80
C ARG A 196 21.24 -12.94 -6.31
N PHE A 197 20.53 -12.97 -7.43
CA PHE A 197 20.55 -14.20 -8.22
C PHE A 197 21.88 -14.21 -8.98
N PRO A 198 22.75 -15.21 -8.79
CA PRO A 198 23.88 -15.40 -9.69
C PRO A 198 23.29 -15.50 -11.10
N GLU A 199 23.86 -14.75 -12.05
CA GLU A 199 23.60 -15.00 -13.46
C GLU A 199 23.85 -16.48 -13.68
N VAL A 200 22.82 -17.21 -14.11
CA VAL A 200 23.01 -18.56 -14.62
C VAL A 200 23.84 -18.35 -15.89
N VAL A 201 25.14 -18.58 -15.75
CA VAL A 201 26.06 -18.64 -16.92
C VAL A 201 25.52 -19.78 -17.76
N SER A 202 24.79 -19.41 -18.83
CA SER A 202 24.33 -20.32 -19.89
C SER A 202 25.45 -20.60 -20.85
#